data_d4698372e10a34c3106b9eca92eaa438
#
_entry.id   d4698372e10a34c3106b9eca92eaa438
#
_cell.length_a   1.000
_cell.length_b   1.000
_cell.length_c   1.000
_cell.angle_alpha   90.00
_cell.angle_beta   90.00
_cell.angle_gamma   90.00
#
_symmetry.space_group_name_H-M   'P 1'
#
loop_
_entity.id
_entity.type
_entity.pdbx_description
1 polymer ?
#
loop_
_entity_poly.entity_id
_entity_poly.type
_entity_poly.pdbx_seq_one_letter_code
_entity_poly.pdbx_strand_id
1 'polypeptide(L)'
;MEQIMLIKNRDQLKIISDPLRVKILMLLIEKEYTGQNISELLDISRAKIHYHLKALEKVGFIKLERTEEKNGIMQKFYRAVAKSYLPGEDLFPYAQEISSANRVALLNTMDRVKERLMKAPDHAFYEFNTLMPIMIQSEMKLTKDKFDLISKKMNDLYSELNELEKMSQDDPNANWYYFGNFGFEVAEPFFGEKE
;
A
#
# COMPACT_ATOMS: atom_id res chain seq x y z
N MET A 1 -15.27 -2.46 -1.30
CA MET A 1 -13.87 -2.79 -1.63
C MET A 1 -13.48 -4.07 -0.91
N GLU A 2 -12.94 -5.06 -1.62
CA GLU A 2 -12.48 -6.33 -1.04
C GLU A 2 -11.25 -6.11 -0.14
N GLN A 3 -11.00 -7.02 0.80
CA GLN A 3 -9.79 -6.94 1.62
C GLN A 3 -8.55 -7.36 0.82
N ILE A 4 -8.66 -8.47 0.09
CA ILE A 4 -7.55 -9.05 -0.68
C ILE A 4 -8.05 -9.47 -2.05
N MET A 5 -7.28 -9.14 -3.08
CA MET A 5 -7.43 -9.67 -4.44
C MET A 5 -6.19 -10.49 -4.79
N LEU A 6 -6.39 -11.72 -5.28
CA LEU A 6 -5.29 -12.53 -5.79
C LEU A 6 -4.95 -12.13 -7.24
N ILE A 7 -3.68 -11.93 -7.49
CA ILE A 7 -3.09 -11.75 -8.82
C ILE A 7 -2.97 -13.15 -9.44
N LYS A 8 -3.72 -13.41 -10.52
CA LYS A 8 -3.91 -14.77 -11.05
C LYS A 8 -3.07 -15.08 -12.28
N ASN A 9 -2.50 -14.07 -12.93
CA ASN A 9 -1.79 -14.27 -14.18
C ASN A 9 -0.64 -13.27 -14.38
N ARG A 10 0.23 -13.59 -15.34
CA ARG A 10 1.42 -12.81 -15.65
C ARG A 10 1.11 -11.39 -16.15
N ASP A 11 -0.02 -11.19 -16.83
CA ASP A 11 -0.39 -9.86 -17.32
C ASP A 11 -0.75 -8.94 -16.16
N GLN A 12 -1.49 -9.43 -15.16
CA GLN A 12 -1.74 -8.71 -13.92
C GLN A 12 -0.43 -8.38 -13.18
N LEU A 13 0.50 -9.35 -13.09
CA LEU A 13 1.79 -9.15 -12.44
C LEU A 13 2.63 -8.08 -13.14
N LYS A 14 2.68 -8.07 -14.48
CA LYS A 14 3.35 -7.02 -15.25
C LYS A 14 2.75 -5.63 -15.03
N ILE A 15 1.44 -5.56 -14.81
CA ILE A 15 0.76 -4.27 -14.55
C ILE A 15 1.27 -3.67 -13.24
N ILE A 16 1.39 -4.44 -12.16
CA ILE A 16 1.86 -3.95 -10.86
C ILE A 16 3.39 -3.90 -10.73
N SER A 17 4.13 -4.32 -11.73
CA SER A 17 5.59 -4.13 -11.78
C SER A 17 6.00 -2.72 -12.24
N ASP A 18 5.06 -1.91 -12.69
CA ASP A 18 5.29 -0.51 -13.08
C ASP A 18 5.11 0.41 -11.86
N PRO A 19 6.14 1.18 -11.46
CA PRO A 19 6.07 2.02 -10.24
C PRO A 19 4.96 3.05 -10.27
N LEU A 20 4.67 3.65 -11.43
CA LEU A 20 3.62 4.65 -11.55
C LEU A 20 2.23 4.03 -11.40
N ARG A 21 2.00 2.83 -11.97
CA ARG A 21 0.74 2.10 -11.79
C ARG A 21 0.51 1.72 -10.33
N VAL A 22 1.55 1.27 -9.63
CA VAL A 22 1.46 0.99 -8.19
C VAL A 22 1.11 2.26 -7.42
N LYS A 23 1.76 3.38 -7.72
CA LYS A 23 1.47 4.68 -7.07
C LYS A 23 0.02 5.14 -7.31
N ILE A 24 -0.48 5.02 -8.54
CA ILE A 24 -1.89 5.30 -8.87
C ILE A 24 -2.84 4.36 -8.11
N LEU A 25 -2.53 3.05 -8.09
CA LEU A 25 -3.33 2.07 -7.38
C LEU A 25 -3.42 2.36 -5.88
N MET A 26 -2.32 2.75 -5.25
CA MET A 26 -2.29 3.15 -3.84
C MET A 26 -3.20 4.36 -3.55
N LEU A 27 -3.20 5.37 -4.41
CA LEU A 27 -4.13 6.50 -4.29
C LEU A 27 -5.59 6.03 -4.36
N LEU A 28 -5.89 5.11 -5.29
CA LEU A 28 -7.23 4.58 -5.49
C LEU A 28 -7.68 3.58 -4.41
N ILE A 29 -6.76 3.01 -3.65
CA ILE A 29 -7.06 2.26 -2.42
C ILE A 29 -7.54 3.22 -1.32
N GLU A 30 -6.93 4.38 -1.18
CA GLU A 30 -7.29 5.35 -0.13
C GLU A 30 -8.67 5.97 -0.36
N LYS A 31 -8.92 6.49 -1.56
CA LYS A 31 -10.22 7.04 -1.97
C LYS A 31 -10.40 7.03 -3.48
N GLU A 32 -11.60 7.38 -3.93
CA GLU A 32 -11.88 7.57 -5.34
C GLU A 32 -11.23 8.86 -5.88
N TYR A 33 -10.73 8.80 -7.10
CA TYR A 33 -10.17 9.94 -7.81
C TYR A 33 -10.54 9.93 -9.28
N THR A 34 -10.60 11.13 -9.88
CA THR A 34 -10.63 11.29 -11.33
C THR A 34 -9.21 11.23 -11.91
N GLY A 35 -9.11 10.94 -13.22
CA GLY A 35 -7.81 11.01 -13.90
C GLY A 35 -7.17 12.40 -13.82
N GLN A 36 -7.97 13.47 -13.74
CA GLN A 36 -7.49 14.83 -13.53
C GLN A 36 -6.87 15.00 -12.14
N ASN A 37 -7.58 14.58 -11.08
CA ASN A 37 -7.05 14.69 -9.72
C ASN A 37 -5.72 13.96 -9.57
N ILE A 38 -5.61 12.75 -10.16
CA ILE A 38 -4.35 11.98 -10.13
C ILE A 38 -3.26 12.70 -10.91
N SER A 39 -3.59 13.30 -12.07
CA SER A 39 -2.65 14.11 -12.88
C SER A 39 -2.06 15.27 -12.08
N GLU A 40 -2.89 15.99 -11.35
CA GLU A 40 -2.50 17.12 -10.50
C GLU A 40 -1.68 16.66 -9.28
N LEU A 41 -2.11 15.59 -8.60
CA LEU A 41 -1.42 15.05 -7.41
C LEU A 41 -0.02 14.51 -7.71
N LEU A 42 0.16 13.92 -8.90
CA LEU A 42 1.41 13.28 -9.28
C LEU A 42 2.28 14.15 -10.18
N ASP A 43 1.80 15.31 -10.60
CA ASP A 43 2.43 16.20 -11.60
C ASP A 43 2.77 15.45 -12.90
N ILE A 44 1.80 14.70 -13.41
CA ILE A 44 1.93 13.87 -14.62
C ILE A 44 0.81 14.21 -15.59
N SER A 45 1.10 14.25 -16.90
CA SER A 45 0.11 14.57 -17.92
C SER A 45 -1.13 13.68 -17.86
N ARG A 46 -2.31 14.26 -18.10
CA ARG A 46 -3.60 13.54 -18.14
C ARG A 46 -3.58 12.35 -19.09
N ALA A 47 -2.98 12.51 -20.25
CA ALA A 47 -2.88 11.45 -21.25
C ALA A 47 -2.15 10.21 -20.69
N LYS A 48 -1.03 10.42 -19.97
CA LYS A 48 -0.26 9.36 -19.34
C LYS A 48 -1.05 8.71 -18.21
N ILE A 49 -1.72 9.48 -17.36
CA ILE A 49 -2.58 8.95 -16.30
C ILE A 49 -3.73 8.11 -16.89
N HIS A 50 -4.41 8.60 -17.92
CA HIS A 50 -5.46 7.82 -18.59
C HIS A 50 -4.98 6.51 -19.18
N TYR A 51 -3.77 6.47 -19.76
CA TYR A 51 -3.16 5.23 -20.22
C TYR A 51 -2.99 4.21 -19.07
N HIS A 52 -2.49 4.65 -17.91
CA HIS A 52 -2.29 3.77 -16.76
C HIS A 52 -3.62 3.35 -16.10
N LEU A 53 -4.61 4.25 -16.01
CA LEU A 53 -5.95 3.91 -15.52
C LEU A 53 -6.61 2.84 -16.39
N LYS A 54 -6.56 2.97 -17.72
CA LYS A 54 -7.08 1.95 -18.64
C LYS A 54 -6.38 0.60 -18.47
N ALA A 55 -5.06 0.59 -18.24
CA ALA A 55 -4.31 -0.62 -18.03
C ALA A 55 -4.72 -1.32 -16.73
N LEU A 56 -4.88 -0.57 -15.63
CA LEU A 56 -5.34 -1.09 -14.33
C LEU A 56 -6.79 -1.58 -14.39
N GLU A 57 -7.67 -0.85 -15.08
CA GLU A 57 -9.09 -1.21 -15.28
C GLU A 57 -9.22 -2.49 -16.09
N LYS A 58 -8.45 -2.62 -17.18
CA LYS A 58 -8.46 -3.80 -18.07
C LYS A 58 -8.15 -5.11 -17.32
N VAL A 59 -7.27 -5.08 -16.34
CA VAL A 59 -6.91 -6.27 -15.53
C VAL A 59 -7.75 -6.41 -14.27
N GLY A 60 -8.72 -5.52 -14.05
CA GLY A 60 -9.66 -5.59 -12.94
C GLY A 60 -9.11 -5.12 -11.60
N PHE A 61 -8.02 -4.36 -11.57
CA PHE A 61 -7.47 -3.81 -10.31
C PHE A 61 -8.23 -2.59 -9.82
N ILE A 62 -8.81 -1.85 -10.74
CA ILE A 62 -9.66 -0.71 -10.43
C ILE A 62 -10.99 -0.83 -11.19
N LYS A 63 -11.99 -0.11 -10.72
CA LYS A 63 -13.30 0.02 -11.38
C LYS A 63 -13.70 1.48 -11.47
N LEU A 64 -14.58 1.78 -12.42
CA LEU A 64 -15.34 3.01 -12.42
C LEU A 64 -16.33 2.95 -11.24
N GLU A 65 -16.18 3.83 -10.27
CA GLU A 65 -17.05 3.87 -9.09
C GLU A 65 -18.31 4.69 -9.36
N ARG A 66 -18.13 5.88 -9.97
CA ARG A 66 -19.23 6.76 -10.35
C ARG A 66 -18.81 7.75 -11.44
N THR A 67 -19.79 8.42 -12.00
CA THR A 67 -19.62 9.56 -12.90
C THR A 67 -20.32 10.78 -12.33
N GLU A 68 -19.79 11.97 -12.62
CA GLU A 68 -20.35 13.25 -12.18
C GLU A 68 -20.19 14.27 -13.30
N GLU A 69 -21.25 15.00 -13.62
CA GLU A 69 -21.17 16.10 -14.58
C GLU A 69 -20.73 17.37 -13.85
N LYS A 70 -19.66 17.99 -14.34
CA LYS A 70 -19.17 19.27 -13.83
C LYS A 70 -18.83 20.20 -15.00
N ASN A 71 -19.52 21.33 -15.04
CA ASN A 71 -19.38 22.33 -16.12
C ASN A 71 -19.56 21.74 -17.54
N GLY A 72 -20.55 20.86 -17.73
CA GLY A 72 -20.81 20.21 -19.01
C GLY A 72 -19.85 19.08 -19.37
N ILE A 73 -18.91 18.72 -18.48
CA ILE A 73 -17.92 17.66 -18.69
C ILE A 73 -18.21 16.49 -17.75
N MET A 74 -18.37 15.29 -18.31
CA MET A 74 -18.55 14.06 -17.54
C MET A 74 -17.22 13.63 -16.91
N GLN A 75 -17.12 13.70 -15.59
CA GLN A 75 -15.98 13.23 -14.81
C GLN A 75 -16.17 11.77 -14.39
N LYS A 76 -15.13 10.94 -14.55
CA LYS A 76 -15.11 9.53 -14.17
C LYS A 76 -14.26 9.36 -12.93
N PHE A 77 -14.87 8.85 -11.86
CA PHE A 77 -14.20 8.52 -10.60
C PHE A 77 -13.87 7.04 -10.57
N TYR A 78 -12.62 6.73 -10.33
CA TYR A 78 -12.11 5.37 -10.23
C TYR A 78 -11.79 5.01 -8.79
N ARG A 79 -11.93 3.73 -8.45
CA ARG A 79 -11.61 3.17 -7.15
C ARG A 79 -10.89 1.83 -7.30
N ALA A 80 -9.97 1.50 -6.40
CA ALA A 80 -9.39 0.16 -6.32
C ALA A 80 -10.46 -0.87 -5.93
N VAL A 81 -10.36 -2.09 -6.43
CA VAL A 81 -11.30 -3.18 -6.11
C VAL A 81 -10.97 -3.82 -4.76
N ALA A 82 -9.71 -3.81 -4.33
CA ALA A 82 -9.25 -4.40 -3.07
C ALA A 82 -8.26 -3.49 -2.33
N LYS A 83 -8.11 -3.73 -1.01
CA LYS A 83 -7.13 -3.03 -0.17
C LYS A 83 -5.71 -3.60 -0.35
N SER A 84 -5.60 -4.89 -0.68
CA SER A 84 -4.33 -5.61 -0.87
C SER A 84 -4.37 -6.48 -2.10
N TYR A 85 -3.22 -6.66 -2.74
CA TYR A 85 -3.03 -7.47 -3.94
C TYR A 85 -1.90 -8.45 -3.69
N LEU A 86 -2.20 -9.76 -3.68
CA LEU A 86 -1.23 -10.81 -3.38
C LEU A 86 -1.09 -11.74 -4.59
N PRO A 87 0.13 -12.23 -4.90
CA PRO A 87 0.32 -13.22 -5.95
C PRO A 87 -0.36 -14.54 -5.56
N GLY A 88 -1.13 -15.09 -6.50
CA GLY A 88 -1.69 -16.43 -6.38
C GLY A 88 -0.62 -17.51 -6.62
N GLU A 89 -0.90 -18.74 -6.23
CA GLU A 89 0.03 -19.89 -6.34
C GLU A 89 0.46 -20.16 -7.79
N ASP A 90 -0.41 -19.90 -8.75
CA ASP A 90 -0.13 -20.05 -10.19
C ASP A 90 1.03 -19.16 -10.69
N LEU A 91 1.42 -18.15 -9.90
CA LEU A 91 2.50 -17.24 -10.24
C LEU A 91 3.86 -17.64 -9.68
N PHE A 92 3.97 -18.66 -8.84
CA PHE A 92 5.25 -19.09 -8.26
C PHE A 92 6.35 -19.39 -9.30
N PRO A 93 6.05 -19.88 -10.53
CA PRO A 93 7.06 -19.99 -11.58
C PRO A 93 7.70 -18.65 -12.01
N TYR A 94 7.09 -17.51 -11.68
CA TYR A 94 7.53 -16.15 -12.02
C TYR A 94 8.13 -15.43 -10.81
N ALA A 95 8.92 -16.11 -9.98
CA ALA A 95 9.46 -15.60 -8.72
C ALA A 95 10.24 -14.27 -8.86
N GLN A 96 10.98 -14.09 -9.98
CA GLN A 96 11.72 -12.85 -10.22
C GLN A 96 10.79 -11.65 -10.47
N GLU A 97 9.73 -11.84 -11.26
CA GLU A 97 8.73 -10.81 -11.52
C GLU A 97 7.96 -10.47 -10.24
N ILE A 98 7.61 -11.47 -9.40
CA ILE A 98 6.98 -11.27 -8.09
C ILE A 98 7.91 -10.45 -7.19
N SER A 99 9.18 -10.82 -7.10
CA SER A 99 10.18 -10.10 -6.31
C SER A 99 10.31 -8.64 -6.75
N SER A 100 10.37 -8.40 -8.06
CA SER A 100 10.42 -7.04 -8.61
C SER A 100 9.16 -6.23 -8.27
N ALA A 101 7.97 -6.81 -8.43
CA ALA A 101 6.70 -6.17 -8.11
C ALA A 101 6.60 -5.83 -6.62
N ASN A 102 6.97 -6.76 -5.73
CA ASN A 102 6.97 -6.54 -4.29
C ASN A 102 7.96 -5.44 -3.88
N ARG A 103 9.14 -5.39 -4.48
CA ARG A 103 10.12 -4.32 -4.25
C ARG A 103 9.56 -2.95 -4.63
N VAL A 104 8.92 -2.85 -5.80
CA VAL A 104 8.27 -1.62 -6.26
C VAL A 104 7.15 -1.21 -5.30
N ALA A 105 6.31 -2.14 -4.87
CA ALA A 105 5.24 -1.86 -3.91
C ALA A 105 5.80 -1.35 -2.58
N LEU A 106 6.85 -1.99 -2.06
CA LEU A 106 7.48 -1.60 -0.80
C LEU A 106 8.09 -0.20 -0.88
N LEU A 107 8.83 0.11 -1.95
CA LEU A 107 9.41 1.45 -2.16
C LEU A 107 8.33 2.53 -2.23
N ASN A 108 7.24 2.30 -2.97
CA ASN A 108 6.11 3.24 -2.99
C ASN A 108 5.45 3.38 -1.60
N THR A 109 5.39 2.30 -0.81
CA THR A 109 4.90 2.38 0.58
C THR A 109 5.80 3.28 1.43
N MET A 110 7.13 3.17 1.29
CA MET A 110 8.07 4.05 2.00
C MET A 110 7.87 5.52 1.64
N ASP A 111 7.67 5.84 0.36
CA ASP A 111 7.36 7.20 -0.07
C ASP A 111 6.06 7.71 0.59
N ARG A 112 5.04 6.86 0.69
CA ARG A 112 3.77 7.19 1.37
C ARG A 112 3.95 7.41 2.88
N VAL A 113 4.76 6.60 3.54
CA VAL A 113 5.11 6.80 4.96
C VAL A 113 5.77 8.17 5.14
N LYS A 114 6.76 8.49 4.31
CA LYS A 114 7.45 9.79 4.32
C LYS A 114 6.47 10.96 4.15
N GLU A 115 5.56 10.89 3.17
CA GLU A 115 4.55 11.93 2.97
C GLU A 115 3.63 12.12 4.19
N ARG A 116 3.25 11.03 4.88
CA ARG A 116 2.41 11.07 6.08
C ARG A 116 3.16 11.66 7.28
N LEU A 117 4.42 11.27 7.48
CA LEU A 117 5.28 11.85 8.51
C LEU A 117 5.43 13.36 8.33
N MET A 118 5.64 13.83 7.11
CA MET A 118 5.77 15.26 6.81
C MET A 118 4.49 16.06 7.04
N LYS A 119 3.33 15.41 7.06
CA LYS A 119 2.01 16.04 7.26
C LYS A 119 1.42 15.76 8.65
N ALA A 120 2.07 14.94 9.45
CA ALA A 120 1.62 14.63 10.79
C ALA A 120 1.70 15.87 11.68
N PRO A 121 0.75 16.07 12.62
CA PRO A 121 0.78 17.22 13.52
C PRO A 121 1.94 17.10 14.51
N ASP A 122 2.49 18.24 14.93
CA ASP A 122 3.68 18.28 15.80
C ASP A 122 3.46 17.52 17.12
N HIS A 123 2.25 17.54 17.69
CA HIS A 123 1.96 16.83 18.93
C HIS A 123 2.14 15.31 18.82
N ALA A 124 2.00 14.72 17.63
CA ALA A 124 2.22 13.30 17.41
C ALA A 124 3.68 12.86 17.70
N PHE A 125 4.61 13.82 17.84
CA PHE A 125 6.04 13.54 18.03
C PHE A 125 6.58 13.92 19.41
N TYR A 126 5.83 14.61 20.26
CA TYR A 126 6.26 15.00 21.61
C TYR A 126 5.39 14.49 22.76
N GLU A 127 4.22 13.94 22.48
CA GLU A 127 3.39 13.29 23.49
C GLU A 127 3.87 11.85 23.73
N PHE A 128 5.00 11.72 24.43
CA PHE A 128 5.66 10.43 24.70
C PHE A 128 4.94 9.51 25.71
N ASN A 129 3.75 9.82 26.14
CA ASN A 129 2.99 8.98 27.06
C ASN A 129 2.38 7.73 26.40
N THR A 130 2.47 7.59 25.11
CA THR A 130 2.11 6.38 24.38
C THR A 130 3.38 5.56 24.11
N LEU A 131 3.46 4.40 24.72
CA LEU A 131 4.55 3.43 24.74
C LEU A 131 4.94 2.80 23.38
N MET A 132 4.56 3.38 22.26
CA MET A 132 5.09 2.93 20.99
C MET A 132 6.47 3.57 20.78
N PRO A 133 7.56 2.80 20.76
CA PRO A 133 8.83 3.33 20.33
C PRO A 133 8.64 3.85 18.92
N ILE A 134 8.79 5.18 18.76
CA ILE A 134 8.52 5.92 17.52
C ILE A 134 9.34 5.37 16.35
N MET A 135 10.44 4.68 16.65
CA MET A 135 11.29 4.11 15.62
C MET A 135 12.13 2.95 16.19
N ILE A 136 11.80 1.73 15.78
CA ILE A 136 12.68 0.58 15.97
C ILE A 136 13.14 0.12 14.59
N GLN A 137 14.44 0.16 14.37
CA GLN A 137 15.09 -0.51 13.26
C GLN A 137 16.03 -1.56 13.86
N SER A 138 15.90 -2.79 13.43
CA SER A 138 16.75 -3.88 13.89
C SER A 138 16.99 -4.87 12.76
N GLU A 139 18.18 -5.43 12.73
CA GLU A 139 18.52 -6.55 11.87
C GLU A 139 18.79 -7.75 12.77
N MET A 140 18.12 -8.85 12.49
CA MET A 140 18.15 -10.04 13.34
C MET A 140 18.45 -11.26 12.49
N LYS A 141 19.39 -12.09 12.93
CA LYS A 141 19.66 -13.38 12.30
C LYS A 141 18.62 -14.40 12.77
N LEU A 142 17.68 -14.75 11.89
CA LEU A 142 16.59 -15.68 12.17
C LEU A 142 16.58 -16.83 11.15
N THR A 143 16.11 -17.99 11.60
CA THR A 143 15.73 -19.05 10.67
C THR A 143 14.41 -18.70 9.98
N LYS A 144 14.14 -19.31 8.83
CA LYS A 144 12.88 -19.10 8.08
C LYS A 144 11.67 -19.33 8.98
N ASP A 145 11.61 -20.41 9.74
CA ASP A 145 10.49 -20.74 10.61
C ASP A 145 10.23 -19.65 11.67
N LYS A 146 11.32 -19.08 12.24
CA LYS A 146 11.18 -17.99 13.20
C LYS A 146 10.70 -16.70 12.55
N PHE A 147 11.16 -16.40 11.35
CA PHE A 147 10.66 -15.28 10.57
C PHE A 147 9.18 -15.45 10.24
N ASP A 148 8.76 -16.63 9.79
CA ASP A 148 7.37 -16.95 9.48
C ASP A 148 6.47 -16.87 10.73
N LEU A 149 6.97 -17.29 11.89
CA LEU A 149 6.27 -17.14 13.18
C LEU A 149 6.01 -15.66 13.51
N ILE A 150 7.01 -14.80 13.33
CA ILE A 150 6.85 -13.35 13.57
C ILE A 150 5.87 -12.75 12.54
N SER A 151 6.00 -13.10 11.27
CA SER A 151 5.08 -12.65 10.22
C SER A 151 3.63 -13.01 10.53
N LYS A 152 3.38 -14.22 11.05
CA LYS A 152 2.05 -14.63 11.50
C LYS A 152 1.54 -13.75 12.64
N LYS A 153 2.35 -13.52 13.68
CA LYS A 153 1.96 -12.66 14.81
C LYS A 153 1.64 -11.23 14.37
N MET A 154 2.38 -10.69 13.39
CA MET A 154 2.08 -9.38 12.83
C MET A 154 0.73 -9.37 12.09
N ASN A 155 0.41 -10.41 11.33
CA ASN A 155 -0.89 -10.54 10.67
C ASN A 155 -2.04 -10.66 11.68
N ASP A 156 -1.85 -11.41 12.77
CA ASP A 156 -2.83 -11.52 13.85
C ASP A 156 -3.09 -10.15 14.49
N LEU A 157 -2.02 -9.38 14.79
CA LEU A 157 -2.12 -8.01 15.29
C LEU A 157 -2.90 -7.09 14.33
N TYR A 158 -2.66 -7.20 13.02
CA TYR A 158 -3.43 -6.42 12.04
C TYR A 158 -4.92 -6.78 12.03
N SER A 159 -5.24 -8.04 12.26
CA SER A 159 -6.64 -8.48 12.39
C SER A 159 -7.29 -7.85 13.63
N GLU A 160 -6.60 -7.80 14.75
CA GLU A 160 -7.05 -7.11 15.96
C GLU A 160 -7.23 -5.61 15.74
N LEU A 161 -6.29 -4.94 15.08
CA LEU A 161 -6.39 -3.52 14.74
C LEU A 161 -7.63 -3.22 13.88
N ASN A 162 -7.97 -4.08 12.92
CA ASN A 162 -9.17 -3.92 12.10
C ASN A 162 -10.47 -4.06 12.92
N GLU A 163 -10.50 -4.92 13.95
CA GLU A 163 -11.67 -5.02 14.84
C GLU A 163 -11.78 -3.79 15.74
N LEU A 164 -10.66 -3.30 16.28
CA LEU A 164 -10.62 -2.07 17.08
C LEU A 164 -11.05 -0.85 16.26
N GLU A 165 -10.64 -0.74 14.98
CA GLU A 165 -11.10 0.31 14.08
C GLU A 165 -12.63 0.31 13.96
N LYS A 166 -13.23 -0.88 13.73
CA LYS A 166 -14.69 -1.00 13.60
C LYS A 166 -15.41 -0.54 14.89
N MET A 167 -14.86 -0.88 16.05
CA MET A 167 -15.45 -0.49 17.34
C MET A 167 -15.32 1.02 17.62
N SER A 168 -14.30 1.66 17.06
CA SER A 168 -14.00 3.08 17.28
C SER A 168 -14.57 4.00 16.20
N GLN A 169 -15.22 3.47 15.17
CA GLN A 169 -15.60 4.21 13.96
C GLN A 169 -16.54 5.40 14.27
N ASP A 170 -17.42 5.25 15.23
CA ASP A 170 -18.40 6.27 15.62
C ASP A 170 -18.03 7.01 16.93
N ASP A 171 -16.84 6.76 17.50
CA ASP A 171 -16.39 7.42 18.72
C ASP A 171 -15.86 8.83 18.38
N PRO A 172 -16.48 9.91 18.94
CA PRO A 172 -16.05 11.29 18.67
C PRO A 172 -14.65 11.61 19.21
N ASN A 173 -14.12 10.80 20.14
CA ASN A 173 -12.77 10.97 20.69
C ASN A 173 -11.72 10.15 19.93
N ALA A 174 -12.10 9.36 18.92
CA ALA A 174 -11.17 8.58 18.12
C ALA A 174 -10.33 9.49 17.22
N ASN A 175 -9.03 9.20 17.16
CA ASN A 175 -8.08 9.87 16.31
C ASN A 175 -7.58 8.92 15.21
N TRP A 176 -7.04 9.49 14.14
CA TRP A 176 -6.43 8.73 13.07
C TRP A 176 -4.96 8.41 13.40
N TYR A 177 -4.61 7.12 13.39
CA TYR A 177 -3.26 6.64 13.57
C TYR A 177 -2.77 5.94 12.31
N TYR A 178 -1.52 6.15 11.95
CA TYR A 178 -0.89 5.44 10.85
C TYR A 178 0.00 4.33 11.40
N PHE A 179 -0.28 3.10 10.98
CA PHE A 179 0.52 1.91 11.29
C PHE A 179 1.16 1.38 10.01
N GLY A 180 2.42 0.99 10.10
CA GLY A 180 3.12 0.33 9.01
C GLY A 180 4.16 -0.62 9.58
N ASN A 181 4.21 -1.83 9.06
CA ASN A 181 5.27 -2.79 9.34
C ASN A 181 5.77 -3.41 8.05
N PHE A 182 7.03 -3.71 8.02
CA PHE A 182 7.66 -4.44 6.93
C PHE A 182 8.88 -5.19 7.47
N GLY A 183 9.18 -6.34 6.87
CA GLY A 183 10.37 -7.12 7.13
C GLY A 183 10.76 -7.86 5.85
N PHE A 184 12.04 -7.92 5.56
CA PHE A 184 12.60 -8.62 4.42
C PHE A 184 14.01 -9.11 4.73
N GLU A 185 14.44 -10.11 4.01
CA GLU A 185 15.79 -10.63 4.10
C GLU A 185 16.81 -9.61 3.55
N VAL A 186 17.91 -9.43 4.26
CA VAL A 186 19.04 -8.61 3.84
C VAL A 186 20.26 -9.52 3.57
N ALA A 187 21.05 -9.16 2.57
CA ALA A 187 22.24 -9.94 2.22
C ALA A 187 23.35 -9.81 3.27
N GLU A 188 23.52 -8.58 3.81
CA GLU A 188 24.52 -8.26 4.85
C GLU A 188 23.88 -7.29 5.85
N PRO A 189 24.14 -7.47 7.16
CA PRO A 189 23.65 -6.55 8.18
C PRO A 189 24.44 -5.25 8.16
N PHE A 190 23.74 -4.13 8.41
CA PHE A 190 24.37 -2.82 8.67
C PHE A 190 24.65 -2.61 10.16
N PHE A 191 23.83 -3.22 11.04
CA PHE A 191 23.90 -3.05 12.49
C PHE A 191 24.65 -4.19 13.19
N GLY A 192 25.08 -5.21 12.48
CA GLY A 192 25.87 -6.31 13.04
C GLY A 192 27.35 -5.98 13.08
N GLU A 193 28.04 -6.37 14.16
CA GLU A 193 29.51 -6.45 14.13
C GLU A 193 29.92 -7.47 13.05
N LYS A 194 30.78 -7.05 12.15
CA LYS A 194 31.43 -8.00 11.23
C LYS A 194 32.37 -8.84 12.08
N GLU A 195 32.02 -10.12 12.35
CA GLU A 195 32.94 -11.10 12.87
C GLU A 195 34.08 -11.37 11.87
#